data_33b24e6f32a1becd7c41f252ec1fdb32
#
_entry.id   33b24e6f32a1becd7c41f252ec1fdb32
#
_cell.length_a   1.000
_cell.length_b   1.000
_cell.length_c   1.000
_cell.angle_alpha   90.00
_cell.angle_beta   90.00
_cell.angle_gamma   90.00
#
_symmetry.space_group_name_H-M   'P 1'
#
loop_
_entity.id
_entity.type
_entity.pdbx_description
1 polymer ?
#
loop_
_entity_poly.entity_id
_entity_poly.type
_entity_poly.pdbx_seq_one_letter_code
_entity_poly.pdbx_strand_id
1 'polypeptide(L)'
;MKDFAAIDFETANGKRTSVCSVGIVIVKGGRIVNKIYRLIRPAPNYYTQWTTAIHGLTYDDTMEADDFPEVWAEIKPLLEGLPLVAHNSPFDEGCLRAVHELYGMTYPNYKFYCTCRTSRKVFGKDLPNHQLHTVAERCGYNLENHHHALADAEACAQIALLIIPDPPKPKKAKKADKDTHVGDLFASLIPQQVKKNK
;
A
#
# COMPACT_ATOMS: atom_id res chain seq x y z
N MET A 1 10.32 -3.35 8.76
CA MET A 1 9.00 -2.76 9.09
C MET A 1 8.10 -3.83 9.67
N LYS A 2 7.26 -3.50 10.72
CA LYS A 2 6.50 -4.53 11.47
C LYS A 2 5.02 -4.59 11.12
N ASP A 3 4.44 -3.49 10.66
CA ASP A 3 3.01 -3.41 10.33
C ASP A 3 2.87 -2.82 8.92
N PHE A 4 2.36 -3.62 7.98
CA PHE A 4 2.17 -3.25 6.57
C PHE A 4 1.35 -4.30 5.83
N ALA A 5 0.91 -3.99 4.62
CA ALA A 5 0.40 -4.96 3.67
C ALA A 5 1.30 -5.00 2.43
N ALA A 6 1.83 -6.16 2.08
CA ALA A 6 2.47 -6.37 0.79
C ALA A 6 1.39 -6.62 -0.26
N ILE A 7 1.56 -6.05 -1.45
CA ILE A 7 0.61 -6.15 -2.57
C ILE A 7 1.37 -6.40 -3.86
N ASP A 8 0.76 -7.20 -4.71
CA ASP A 8 1.21 -7.48 -6.07
C ASP A 8 0.02 -7.68 -7.00
N PHE A 9 0.09 -7.11 -8.21
CA PHE A 9 -0.94 -7.22 -9.24
C PHE A 9 -0.39 -7.90 -10.49
N GLU A 10 -1.19 -8.79 -11.08
CA GLU A 10 -0.99 -9.20 -12.48
C GLU A 10 -1.95 -8.44 -13.40
N THR A 11 -1.52 -8.20 -14.64
CA THR A 11 -2.30 -7.48 -15.64
C THR A 11 -2.51 -8.31 -16.91
N ALA A 12 -3.73 -8.34 -17.42
CA ALA A 12 -4.11 -9.09 -18.62
C ALA A 12 -3.43 -8.57 -19.90
N ASN A 13 -3.08 -7.29 -19.91
CA ASN A 13 -2.44 -6.61 -21.05
C ASN A 13 -1.61 -5.42 -20.58
N GLY A 14 -1.04 -4.63 -21.52
CA GLY A 14 -0.17 -3.49 -21.19
C GLY A 14 -0.84 -2.29 -20.54
N LYS A 15 -2.17 -2.30 -20.32
CA LYS A 15 -2.87 -1.23 -19.63
C LYS A 15 -2.90 -1.48 -18.12
N ARG A 16 -2.57 -0.48 -17.33
CA ARG A 16 -2.59 -0.58 -15.85
C ARG A 16 -3.97 -0.82 -15.26
N THR A 17 -5.04 -0.52 -16.01
CA THR A 17 -6.41 -0.81 -15.63
C THR A 17 -6.80 -2.28 -15.77
N SER A 18 -6.01 -3.07 -16.53
CA SER A 18 -6.32 -4.48 -16.82
C SER A 18 -5.83 -5.44 -15.75
N VAL A 19 -5.90 -5.05 -14.47
CA VAL A 19 -5.56 -5.95 -13.37
C VAL A 19 -6.44 -7.20 -13.43
N CYS A 20 -5.81 -8.39 -13.41
CA CYS A 20 -6.50 -9.67 -13.54
C CYS A 20 -6.35 -10.57 -12.30
N SER A 21 -5.40 -10.26 -11.42
CA SER A 21 -5.33 -10.85 -10.09
C SER A 21 -4.66 -9.90 -9.12
N VAL A 22 -4.91 -10.11 -7.83
CA VAL A 22 -4.23 -9.43 -6.74
C VAL A 22 -3.84 -10.41 -5.65
N GLY A 23 -2.60 -10.28 -5.19
CA GLY A 23 -2.08 -10.93 -4.00
C GLY A 23 -1.82 -9.91 -2.90
N ILE A 24 -2.27 -10.23 -1.67
CA ILE A 24 -2.04 -9.38 -0.51
C ILE A 24 -1.58 -10.22 0.67
N VAL A 25 -0.54 -9.75 1.34
CA VAL A 25 -0.02 -10.35 2.57
C VAL A 25 0.01 -9.31 3.67
N ILE A 26 -0.78 -9.53 4.72
CA ILE A 26 -0.86 -8.61 5.85
C ILE A 26 0.13 -9.03 6.94
N VAL A 27 0.96 -8.10 7.33
CA VAL A 27 1.95 -8.25 8.40
C VAL A 27 1.60 -7.35 9.57
N LYS A 28 1.51 -7.93 10.76
CA LYS A 28 1.31 -7.20 12.03
C LYS A 28 2.30 -7.71 13.08
N GLY A 29 2.92 -6.79 13.79
CA GLY A 29 3.93 -7.14 14.80
C GLY A 29 5.13 -7.91 14.24
N GLY A 30 5.44 -7.75 12.95
CA GLY A 30 6.52 -8.46 12.27
C GLY A 30 6.19 -9.91 11.90
N ARG A 31 4.93 -10.29 11.89
CA ARG A 31 4.46 -11.65 11.52
C ARG A 31 3.38 -11.54 10.47
N ILE A 32 3.38 -12.48 9.51
CA ILE A 32 2.30 -12.64 8.55
C ILE A 32 1.06 -13.12 9.31
N VAL A 33 -0.04 -12.38 9.21
CA VAL A 33 -1.31 -12.68 9.89
C VAL A 33 -2.44 -13.00 8.93
N ASN A 34 -2.35 -12.60 7.65
CA ASN A 34 -3.34 -12.92 6.64
C ASN A 34 -2.71 -12.95 5.24
N LYS A 35 -3.28 -13.78 4.37
CA LYS A 35 -2.92 -13.89 2.95
C LYS A 35 -4.20 -13.94 2.15
N ILE A 36 -4.29 -13.13 1.09
CA ILE A 36 -5.47 -12.98 0.25
C ILE A 36 -5.03 -13.10 -1.21
N TYR A 37 -5.75 -13.90 -1.96
CA TYR A 37 -5.64 -13.97 -3.41
C TYR A 37 -7.02 -13.82 -4.01
N ARG A 38 -7.17 -12.96 -5.02
CA ARG A 38 -8.40 -12.80 -5.80
C ARG A 38 -8.08 -12.70 -7.27
N LEU A 39 -8.84 -13.40 -8.08
CA LEU A 39 -8.96 -13.11 -9.49
C LEU A 39 -9.85 -11.88 -9.67
N ILE A 40 -9.61 -11.13 -10.74
CA ILE A 40 -10.33 -9.91 -11.09
C ILE A 40 -10.67 -9.97 -12.56
N ARG A 41 -11.90 -9.66 -12.95
CA ARG A 41 -12.25 -9.47 -14.35
C ARG A 41 -11.60 -8.17 -14.86
N PRO A 42 -10.61 -8.28 -15.78
CA PRO A 42 -9.81 -7.10 -16.15
C PRO A 42 -10.60 -6.11 -17.03
N ALA A 43 -10.25 -4.84 -16.94
CA ALA A 43 -10.83 -3.80 -17.78
C ALA A 43 -9.72 -2.99 -18.50
N PRO A 44 -9.59 -3.12 -19.86
CA PRO A 44 -10.41 -3.92 -20.78
C PRO A 44 -10.11 -5.42 -20.66
N ASN A 45 -11.16 -6.24 -20.89
CA ASN A 45 -11.09 -7.71 -20.73
C ASN A 45 -10.56 -8.37 -22.02
N TYR A 46 -9.25 -8.27 -22.24
CA TYR A 46 -8.51 -9.08 -23.22
C TYR A 46 -7.11 -9.38 -22.71
N TYR A 47 -6.57 -10.50 -23.13
CA TYR A 47 -5.23 -10.97 -22.75
C TYR A 47 -4.26 -10.88 -23.92
N THR A 48 -3.00 -10.59 -23.62
CA THR A 48 -1.92 -10.72 -24.61
C THR A 48 -1.17 -12.02 -24.37
N GLN A 49 -0.63 -12.62 -25.43
CA GLN A 49 0.22 -13.81 -25.31
C GLN A 49 1.41 -13.58 -24.39
N TRP A 50 1.93 -12.36 -24.37
CA TRP A 50 3.07 -12.01 -23.53
C TRP A 50 2.72 -12.03 -22.04
N THR A 51 1.61 -11.43 -21.62
CA THR A 51 1.18 -11.43 -20.23
C THR A 51 0.79 -12.82 -19.76
N THR A 52 0.02 -13.56 -20.58
CA THR A 52 -0.32 -14.96 -20.32
C THR A 52 0.92 -15.85 -20.18
N ALA A 53 1.95 -15.64 -21.00
CA ALA A 53 3.20 -16.40 -20.87
C ALA A 53 3.95 -16.12 -19.56
N ILE A 54 3.72 -14.97 -18.93
CA ILE A 54 4.33 -14.59 -17.65
C ILE A 54 3.61 -15.23 -16.47
N HIS A 55 2.31 -14.97 -16.32
CA HIS A 55 1.56 -15.35 -15.11
C HIS A 55 0.59 -16.52 -15.30
N GLY A 56 0.46 -17.03 -16.54
CA GLY A 56 -0.38 -18.19 -16.86
C GLY A 56 -1.88 -17.93 -16.95
N LEU A 57 -2.39 -16.81 -16.47
CA LEU A 57 -3.82 -16.50 -16.49
C LEU A 57 -4.30 -16.16 -17.91
N THR A 58 -5.52 -16.58 -18.20
CA THR A 58 -6.22 -16.40 -19.47
C THR A 58 -7.57 -15.70 -19.26
N TYR A 59 -8.26 -15.42 -20.36
CA TYR A 59 -9.63 -14.92 -20.34
C TYR A 59 -10.58 -15.87 -19.58
N ASP A 60 -10.43 -17.18 -19.80
CA ASP A 60 -11.32 -18.19 -19.21
C ASP A 60 -11.20 -18.26 -17.69
N ASP A 61 -10.00 -17.94 -17.13
CA ASP A 61 -9.77 -17.93 -15.68
C ASP A 61 -10.49 -16.78 -14.98
N THR A 62 -10.73 -15.66 -15.68
CA THR A 62 -11.23 -14.43 -15.06
C THR A 62 -12.56 -13.91 -15.61
N MET A 63 -13.14 -14.58 -16.63
CA MET A 63 -14.38 -14.12 -17.25
C MET A 63 -15.56 -14.06 -16.29
N GLU A 64 -15.59 -14.97 -15.30
CA GLU A 64 -16.64 -15.05 -14.26
C GLU A 64 -16.19 -14.43 -12.92
N ALA A 65 -14.99 -13.84 -12.87
CA ALA A 65 -14.51 -13.19 -11.66
C ALA A 65 -15.23 -11.85 -11.45
N ASP A 66 -15.27 -11.41 -10.20
CA ASP A 66 -15.77 -10.09 -9.84
C ASP A 66 -14.94 -8.97 -10.45
N ASP A 67 -15.55 -7.82 -10.68
CA ASP A 67 -14.86 -6.61 -11.09
C ASP A 67 -14.02 -6.04 -9.93
N PHE A 68 -13.08 -5.16 -10.26
CA PHE A 68 -12.20 -4.55 -9.26
C PHE A 68 -12.96 -3.88 -8.08
N PRO A 69 -14.06 -3.14 -8.25
CA PRO A 69 -14.78 -2.53 -7.14
C PRO A 69 -15.26 -3.53 -6.09
N GLU A 70 -15.82 -4.67 -6.52
CA GLU A 70 -16.33 -5.72 -5.63
C GLU A 70 -15.17 -6.35 -4.85
N VAL A 71 -14.11 -6.75 -5.55
CA VAL A 71 -12.90 -7.33 -4.94
C VAL A 71 -12.26 -6.33 -3.96
N TRP A 72 -12.19 -5.05 -4.35
CA TRP A 72 -11.57 -4.03 -3.51
C TRP A 72 -12.40 -3.68 -2.28
N ALA A 73 -13.73 -3.80 -2.35
CA ALA A 73 -14.61 -3.61 -1.19
C ALA A 73 -14.32 -4.62 -0.06
N GLU A 74 -13.95 -5.86 -0.41
CA GLU A 74 -13.55 -6.88 0.57
C GLU A 74 -12.16 -6.60 1.16
N ILE A 75 -11.22 -6.13 0.32
CA ILE A 75 -9.81 -5.98 0.68
C ILE A 75 -9.56 -4.69 1.48
N LYS A 76 -10.16 -3.58 1.03
CA LYS A 76 -9.89 -2.24 1.57
C LYS A 76 -9.99 -2.14 3.11
N PRO A 77 -11.00 -2.71 3.78
CA PRO A 77 -11.11 -2.65 5.25
C PRO A 77 -9.94 -3.31 5.98
N LEU A 78 -9.32 -4.32 5.36
CA LEU A 78 -8.20 -5.06 5.93
C LEU A 78 -6.88 -4.28 5.84
N LEU A 79 -6.82 -3.29 4.96
CA LEU A 79 -5.65 -2.43 4.71
C LEU A 79 -5.67 -1.14 5.54
N GLU A 80 -6.74 -0.89 6.31
CA GLU A 80 -6.90 0.37 7.04
C GLU A 80 -5.73 0.64 7.99
N GLY A 81 -5.14 1.83 7.86
CA GLY A 81 -4.01 2.26 8.69
C GLY A 81 -2.67 1.61 8.34
N LEU A 82 -2.62 0.68 7.38
CA LEU A 82 -1.40 0.02 6.96
C LEU A 82 -0.78 0.73 5.75
N PRO A 83 0.54 0.94 5.74
CA PRO A 83 1.25 1.28 4.51
C PRO A 83 1.30 0.05 3.59
N LEU A 84 1.35 0.30 2.28
CA LEU A 84 1.51 -0.73 1.27
C LEU A 84 2.99 -0.91 0.91
N VAL A 85 3.37 -2.14 0.62
CA VAL A 85 4.71 -2.50 0.15
C VAL A 85 4.57 -3.30 -1.12
N ALA A 86 5.36 -2.97 -2.15
CA ALA A 86 5.42 -3.75 -3.38
C ALA A 86 6.85 -3.86 -3.90
N HIS A 87 7.12 -4.87 -4.73
CA HIS A 87 8.41 -4.99 -5.40
C HIS A 87 8.35 -4.26 -6.74
N ASN A 88 9.09 -3.14 -6.89
CA ASN A 88 8.89 -2.17 -7.98
C ASN A 88 7.53 -1.42 -7.86
N SER A 89 7.25 -0.91 -6.66
CA SER A 89 5.98 -0.28 -6.28
C SER A 89 5.37 0.75 -7.24
N PRO A 90 6.12 1.45 -8.15
CA PRO A 90 5.49 2.31 -9.14
C PRO A 90 4.56 1.57 -10.12
N PHE A 91 4.75 0.26 -10.30
CA PHE A 91 3.85 -0.55 -11.12
C PHE A 91 2.52 -0.76 -10.37
N ASP A 92 2.56 -1.33 -9.18
CA ASP A 92 1.37 -1.68 -8.39
C ASP A 92 0.59 -0.45 -7.96
N GLU A 93 1.27 0.59 -7.50
CA GLU A 93 0.65 1.88 -7.18
C GLU A 93 -0.02 2.47 -8.43
N GLY A 94 0.63 2.37 -9.58
CA GLY A 94 0.06 2.84 -10.85
C GLY A 94 -1.16 2.03 -11.29
N CYS A 95 -1.16 0.71 -11.11
CA CYS A 95 -2.34 -0.13 -11.36
C CYS A 95 -3.48 0.27 -10.42
N LEU A 96 -3.21 0.34 -9.11
CA LEU A 96 -4.21 0.69 -8.11
C LEU A 96 -4.84 2.07 -8.35
N ARG A 97 -4.06 3.08 -8.74
CA ARG A 97 -4.56 4.40 -9.12
C ARG A 97 -5.42 4.35 -10.39
N ALA A 98 -4.94 3.64 -11.42
CA ALA A 98 -5.63 3.56 -12.70
C ALA A 98 -7.00 2.89 -12.60
N VAL A 99 -7.13 1.82 -11.79
CA VAL A 99 -8.44 1.17 -11.59
C VAL A 99 -9.37 2.01 -10.73
N HIS A 100 -8.87 2.72 -9.71
CA HIS A 100 -9.71 3.66 -8.94
C HIS A 100 -10.25 4.77 -9.84
N GLU A 101 -9.42 5.32 -10.72
CA GLU A 101 -9.84 6.33 -11.69
C GLU A 101 -10.88 5.77 -12.68
N LEU A 102 -10.61 4.58 -13.25
CA LEU A 102 -11.52 3.92 -14.20
C LEU A 102 -12.93 3.75 -13.65
N TYR A 103 -13.03 3.32 -12.39
CA TYR A 103 -14.32 3.04 -11.74
C TYR A 103 -14.87 4.23 -10.92
N GLY A 104 -14.29 5.43 -11.05
CA GLY A 104 -14.74 6.61 -10.32
C GLY A 104 -14.64 6.48 -8.80
N MET A 105 -13.74 5.62 -8.31
CA MET A 105 -13.56 5.36 -6.88
C MET A 105 -12.60 6.40 -6.28
N THR A 106 -12.90 6.84 -5.05
CA THR A 106 -11.94 7.67 -4.32
C THR A 106 -10.69 6.87 -3.99
N TYR A 107 -9.53 7.32 -4.50
CA TYR A 107 -8.24 6.72 -4.17
C TYR A 107 -7.81 7.13 -2.75
N PRO A 108 -7.67 6.19 -1.81
CA PRO A 108 -7.08 6.48 -0.51
C PRO A 108 -5.61 6.83 -0.69
N ASN A 109 -5.13 7.80 0.06
CA ASN A 109 -3.74 8.26 -0.07
C ASN A 109 -2.78 7.25 0.59
N TYR A 110 -2.67 6.04 0.00
CA TYR A 110 -1.80 4.98 0.49
C TYR A 110 -0.34 5.39 0.46
N LYS A 111 0.37 5.11 1.53
CA LYS A 111 1.82 5.26 1.58
C LYS A 111 2.47 3.98 1.06
N PHE A 112 3.16 4.08 -0.09
CA PHE A 112 3.88 2.96 -0.67
C PHE A 112 5.36 2.93 -0.27
N TYR A 113 5.86 1.74 0.00
CA TYR A 113 7.27 1.41 0.12
C TYR A 113 7.67 0.42 -0.98
N CYS A 114 8.92 0.47 -1.41
CA CYS A 114 9.42 -0.32 -2.53
C CYS A 114 10.61 -1.18 -2.10
N THR A 115 10.43 -2.50 -2.07
CA THR A 115 11.51 -3.45 -1.75
C THR A 115 12.61 -3.44 -2.79
N CYS A 116 12.30 -3.30 -4.09
CA CYS A 116 13.30 -3.18 -5.16
C CYS A 116 14.20 -1.95 -5.00
N ARG A 117 13.62 -0.78 -4.68
CA ARG A 117 14.40 0.43 -4.42
C ARG A 117 15.23 0.32 -3.14
N THR A 118 14.67 -0.30 -2.11
CA THR A 118 15.38 -0.51 -0.84
C THR A 118 16.51 -1.51 -1.01
N SER A 119 16.31 -2.61 -1.75
CA SER A 119 17.35 -3.61 -1.99
C SER A 119 18.55 -3.01 -2.73
N ARG A 120 18.35 -2.08 -3.68
CA ARG A 120 19.44 -1.35 -4.34
C ARG A 120 20.29 -0.54 -3.36
N LYS A 121 19.65 0.01 -2.31
CA LYS A 121 20.38 0.78 -1.28
C LYS A 121 21.10 -0.12 -0.29
N VAL A 122 20.51 -1.28 0.06
CA VAL A 122 21.04 -2.20 1.07
C VAL A 122 22.12 -3.10 0.50
N PHE A 123 21.89 -3.68 -0.68
CA PHE A 123 22.79 -4.68 -1.28
C PHE A 123 23.68 -4.11 -2.38
N GLY A 124 23.28 -2.99 -3.01
CA GLY A 124 24.09 -2.32 -4.02
C GLY A 124 24.52 -3.26 -5.14
N LYS A 125 25.83 -3.36 -5.35
CA LYS A 125 26.45 -4.20 -6.40
C LYS A 125 26.69 -5.65 -5.96
N ASP A 126 26.33 -6.02 -4.73
CA ASP A 126 26.48 -7.40 -4.22
C ASP A 126 25.48 -8.36 -4.84
N LEU A 127 24.47 -7.83 -5.55
CA LEU A 127 23.52 -8.60 -6.35
C LEU A 127 23.69 -8.33 -7.84
N PRO A 128 23.53 -9.36 -8.70
CA PRO A 128 23.63 -9.21 -10.15
C PRO A 128 22.47 -8.36 -10.72
N ASN A 129 21.34 -8.39 -10.06
CA ASN A 129 20.15 -7.57 -10.34
C ASN A 129 19.30 -7.44 -9.06
N HIS A 130 18.22 -6.63 -9.13
CA HIS A 130 17.28 -6.45 -8.02
C HIS A 130 15.87 -6.90 -8.40
N GLN A 131 15.75 -7.97 -9.17
CA GLN A 131 14.49 -8.64 -9.45
C GLN A 131 13.98 -9.36 -8.20
N LEU A 132 12.68 -9.59 -8.10
CA LEU A 132 12.04 -10.11 -6.90
C LEU A 132 12.69 -11.43 -6.43
N HIS A 133 12.83 -12.40 -7.34
CA HIS A 133 13.42 -13.70 -7.01
C HIS A 133 14.87 -13.60 -6.52
N THR A 134 15.70 -12.75 -7.14
CA THR A 134 17.10 -12.55 -6.73
C THR A 134 17.20 -11.95 -5.33
N VAL A 135 16.34 -10.96 -5.03
CA VAL A 135 16.32 -10.33 -3.71
C VAL A 135 15.72 -11.26 -2.66
N ALA A 136 14.69 -12.04 -3.02
CA ALA A 136 14.09 -13.03 -2.14
C ALA A 136 15.11 -14.10 -1.71
N GLU A 137 15.83 -14.69 -2.67
CA GLU A 137 16.88 -15.65 -2.44
C GLU A 137 17.99 -15.07 -1.51
N ARG A 138 18.43 -13.85 -1.77
CA ARG A 138 19.42 -13.15 -0.93
C ARG A 138 18.91 -12.94 0.51
N CYS A 139 17.61 -12.82 0.69
CA CYS A 139 16.93 -12.71 1.97
C CYS A 139 16.61 -14.09 2.61
N GLY A 140 17.02 -15.21 1.99
CA GLY A 140 16.76 -16.55 2.51
C GLY A 140 15.34 -17.06 2.25
N TYR A 141 14.61 -16.46 1.31
CA TYR A 141 13.27 -16.91 0.92
C TYR A 141 13.28 -17.53 -0.47
N ASN A 142 12.80 -18.78 -0.58
CA ASN A 142 12.66 -19.50 -1.85
C ASN A 142 11.32 -19.15 -2.50
N LEU A 143 11.33 -18.43 -3.61
CA LEU A 143 10.14 -18.08 -4.39
C LEU A 143 9.88 -19.14 -5.46
N GLU A 144 8.94 -20.06 -5.20
CA GLU A 144 8.67 -21.20 -6.08
C GLU A 144 7.73 -20.84 -7.25
N ASN A 145 6.70 -20.03 -7.02
CA ASN A 145 5.68 -19.68 -8.02
C ASN A 145 5.78 -18.20 -8.41
N HIS A 146 6.91 -17.82 -9.00
CA HIS A 146 7.10 -16.44 -9.50
C HIS A 146 6.04 -16.09 -10.56
N HIS A 147 5.54 -14.86 -10.53
CA HIS A 147 4.41 -14.35 -11.32
C HIS A 147 3.03 -14.92 -10.92
N HIS A 148 2.91 -15.46 -9.72
CA HIS A 148 1.63 -15.64 -9.07
C HIS A 148 1.47 -14.53 -8.01
N ALA A 149 0.51 -13.63 -8.17
CA ALA A 149 0.41 -12.40 -7.38
C ALA A 149 0.52 -12.62 -5.86
N LEU A 150 -0.06 -13.71 -5.31
CA LEU A 150 0.08 -13.99 -3.87
C LEU A 150 1.50 -14.45 -3.51
N ALA A 151 2.14 -15.26 -4.33
CA ALA A 151 3.50 -15.72 -4.06
C ALA A 151 4.49 -14.54 -4.12
N ASP A 152 4.30 -13.64 -5.08
CA ASP A 152 5.14 -12.46 -5.25
C ASP A 152 4.90 -11.44 -4.12
N ALA A 153 3.64 -11.25 -3.67
CA ALA A 153 3.34 -10.46 -2.48
C ALA A 153 3.96 -11.07 -1.20
N GLU A 154 3.99 -12.40 -1.09
CA GLU A 154 4.62 -13.07 0.06
C GLU A 154 6.13 -12.89 0.05
N ALA A 155 6.80 -13.10 -1.08
CA ALA A 155 8.22 -12.83 -1.24
C ALA A 155 8.54 -11.36 -0.91
N CYS A 156 7.72 -10.44 -1.42
CA CYS A 156 7.82 -9.02 -1.12
C CYS A 156 7.70 -8.73 0.39
N ALA A 157 6.76 -9.40 1.09
CA ALA A 157 6.59 -9.27 2.54
C ALA A 157 7.82 -9.75 3.32
N GLN A 158 8.38 -10.92 2.95
CA GLN A 158 9.58 -11.46 3.59
C GLN A 158 10.79 -10.54 3.39
N ILE A 159 10.97 -10.03 2.18
CA ILE A 159 12.02 -9.03 1.90
C ILE A 159 11.80 -7.78 2.76
N ALA A 160 10.58 -7.24 2.79
CA ALA A 160 10.25 -6.03 3.53
C ALA A 160 10.52 -6.14 5.03
N LEU A 161 10.22 -7.30 5.63
CA LEU A 161 10.52 -7.60 7.04
C LEU A 161 11.99 -7.44 7.37
N LEU A 162 12.87 -7.79 6.43
CA LEU A 162 14.32 -7.79 6.63
C LEU A 162 14.96 -6.44 6.30
N ILE A 163 14.57 -5.80 5.19
CA ILE A 163 15.32 -4.66 4.67
C ILE A 163 14.62 -3.30 4.80
N ILE A 164 13.31 -3.24 5.10
CA ILE A 164 12.63 -1.96 5.29
C ILE A 164 12.57 -1.63 6.79
N PRO A 165 13.19 -0.54 7.24
CA PRO A 165 13.13 -0.14 8.65
C PRO A 165 11.72 0.28 9.07
N ASP A 166 11.43 0.18 10.36
CA ASP A 166 10.20 0.74 10.91
C ASP A 166 10.15 2.26 10.65
N PRO A 167 8.99 2.81 10.32
CA PRO A 167 8.85 4.25 10.20
C PRO A 167 9.17 4.92 11.55
N PRO A 168 9.74 6.13 11.55
CA PRO A 168 10.00 6.84 12.78
C PRO A 168 8.69 7.02 13.56
N LYS A 169 8.74 6.72 14.86
CA LYS A 169 7.58 6.95 15.75
C LYS A 169 7.16 8.42 15.64
N PRO A 170 5.86 8.72 15.56
CA PRO A 170 5.40 10.11 15.55
C PRO A 170 5.98 10.81 16.78
N LYS A 171 6.62 11.97 16.56
CA LYS A 171 7.07 12.80 17.68
C LYS A 171 5.84 13.08 18.53
N LYS A 172 5.89 12.72 19.82
CA LYS A 172 4.84 13.12 20.79
C LYS A 172 4.62 14.62 20.58
N ALA A 173 3.40 15.03 20.26
CA ALA A 173 3.05 16.45 20.22
C ALA A 173 3.51 17.04 21.56
N LYS A 174 4.33 18.09 21.50
CA LYS A 174 4.66 18.85 22.71
C LYS A 174 3.32 19.24 23.31
N LYS A 175 3.07 18.85 24.57
CA LYS A 175 1.92 19.39 25.33
C LYS A 175 2.00 20.89 25.16
N ALA A 176 0.97 21.49 24.57
CA ALA A 176 0.82 22.93 24.58
C ALA A 176 0.80 23.30 26.07
N ASP A 177 1.73 24.15 26.48
CA ASP A 177 1.71 24.76 27.82
C ASP A 177 0.36 25.46 27.98
N LYS A 178 -0.50 24.89 28.82
CA LYS A 178 -1.70 25.53 29.29
C LYS A 178 -1.30 26.51 30.40
N ASP A 179 -0.63 27.58 30.00
CA ASP A 179 -0.46 28.77 30.86
C ASP A 179 -0.61 29.99 29.95
N THR A 180 -1.79 30.17 29.43
CA THR A 180 -2.31 31.49 29.07
C THR A 180 -3.42 31.78 30.05
N HIS A 181 -3.07 32.58 31.01
CA HIS A 181 -3.92 33.22 31.99
C HIS A 181 -5.08 33.93 31.28
N VAL A 182 -6.26 33.32 31.23
CA VAL A 182 -7.50 33.87 30.65
C VAL A 182 -8.11 34.91 31.67
N GLY A 183 -7.30 35.46 32.55
CA GLY A 183 -7.76 36.41 33.60
C GLY A 183 -7.83 37.87 33.20
N ASP A 184 -7.05 38.29 32.22
CA ASP A 184 -6.87 39.77 31.99
C ASP A 184 -7.63 40.35 30.80
N LEU A 185 -8.40 39.56 30.05
CA LEU A 185 -9.13 40.09 28.89
C LEU A 185 -10.54 40.60 29.21
N PHE A 186 -11.07 40.38 30.40
CA PHE A 186 -12.40 40.87 30.79
C PHE A 186 -12.42 42.12 31.70
N ALA A 187 -11.26 42.61 32.11
CA ALA A 187 -11.19 43.81 32.97
C ALA A 187 -11.34 45.12 32.20
N SER A 188 -11.27 45.13 30.87
CA SER A 188 -11.31 46.35 30.05
C SER A 188 -12.68 46.65 29.42
N LEU A 189 -13.74 45.93 29.73
CA LEU A 189 -15.05 46.08 29.09
C LEU A 189 -16.17 46.55 30.06
N ILE A 190 -15.84 47.17 31.20
CA ILE A 190 -16.86 47.78 32.04
C ILE A 190 -16.97 49.30 31.70
N PRO A 191 -18.10 49.77 31.13
CA PRO A 191 -18.30 51.21 30.89
C PRO A 191 -18.47 51.95 32.21
N GLN A 192 -17.67 52.98 32.44
CA GLN A 192 -17.92 53.96 33.50
C GLN A 192 -19.17 54.73 33.16
N GLN A 193 -20.26 54.50 33.83
CA GLN A 193 -21.42 55.35 33.79
C GLN A 193 -21.59 56.13 35.11
N VAL A 194 -21.35 57.42 34.98
CA VAL A 194 -22.15 58.55 35.45
C VAL A 194 -22.32 58.74 36.94
N LYS A 195 -21.48 59.60 37.51
CA LYS A 195 -21.88 60.45 38.65
C LYS A 195 -22.67 61.59 38.10
N LYS A 196 -23.94 61.74 38.39
CA LYS A 196 -24.71 62.96 38.40
C LYS A 196 -25.33 63.18 39.76
N ASN A 197 -24.92 64.26 40.36
CA ASN A 197 -25.58 65.27 41.22
C ASN A 197 -26.76 64.88 42.10
N LYS A 198 -26.62 64.94 43.36
CA LYS A 198 -27.10 66.03 44.22
C LYS A 198 -26.43 65.97 45.58
#